data_fc134c9c10fbd4fc9e701004d3b04ec6
#
_entry.id   fc134c9c10fbd4fc9e701004d3b04ec6
#
_cell.length_a   1.000
_cell.length_b   1.000
_cell.length_c   1.000
_cell.angle_alpha   90.00
_cell.angle_beta   90.00
_cell.angle_gamma   90.00
#
_symmetry.space_group_name_H-M   'P 1'
#
loop_
_entity.id
_entity.type
_entity.pdbx_description
1 polymer ?
#
loop_
_entity_poly.entity_id
_entity_poly.type
_entity_poly.pdbx_seq_one_letter_code
_entity_poly.pdbx_strand_id
1 'polypeptide(L)'
;MAKTTSISSDETATVDQLLIQNASLKEQNRYLREQFELLRRHIFGHKSEKLPPGLMASSIDLFGAGPVPAKSTTVLIPAHSREIKAKPGHGRETLPDNLPCEETVLDVPEAEKVCPCCGKDRVCIGNDVREELDIVPPQFIKHRYLRPKYACRQCTECGVAQAEPVVSVIDKGIPTANLVTWIVLSKYLDHLPLYRIASQFKRWGVEVAETTMVGWITAVFELLGPIHRAMEHEIRSCGCLHVDETPLRVQRGEKDKLGLGKASVDYLWAMLGCAPDGSPVGVSFLYADGRQHAVAKTLLEGVVSGYVHSDGYPAYDSLCEKYPEIVHAACWAHVRRKFNEALQCGYTQANQPLTLIAKLYESNRRIERLVEDLHRRWKRLGQDMSQERIDRIIVDRRNKWMKPWMDHVRTWNHQARMDALPKGKLGTAIGYLHNQLPKLEHVLSHARVSLDNNIIERAIRPIAIGRKNWMVAGSIDGAERAALLISLVGTCKMLGIDPTEYFKDVLLRARLRPATPEACADLTPLQWKLARAK
;
A
#
# COMPACT_ATOMS: atom_id res chain seq x y z
N MET A 1 26.80 63.02 43.90
CA MET A 1 26.14 62.05 44.82
C MET A 1 25.04 61.34 44.05
N ALA A 2 25.31 60.16 43.57
CA ALA A 2 24.32 59.32 42.89
C ALA A 2 23.53 58.53 43.93
N LYS A 3 22.22 58.74 43.99
CA LYS A 3 21.33 57.94 44.84
C LYS A 3 21.13 56.57 44.19
N THR A 4 21.75 55.57 44.75
CA THR A 4 21.45 54.16 44.51
C THR A 4 20.11 53.84 45.19
N THR A 5 19.03 53.75 44.43
CA THR A 5 17.74 53.26 44.92
C THR A 5 17.84 51.76 45.05
N SER A 6 17.88 51.25 46.28
CA SER A 6 17.77 49.84 46.61
C SER A 6 16.32 49.38 46.33
N ILE A 7 16.16 48.50 45.37
CA ILE A 7 14.88 47.81 45.05
C ILE A 7 14.55 46.95 46.26
N SER A 8 13.32 47.12 46.82
CA SER A 8 12.88 46.35 48.00
C SER A 8 12.69 44.86 47.65
N SER A 9 12.86 43.98 48.62
CA SER A 9 12.69 42.52 48.44
C SER A 9 11.26 42.12 47.96
N ASP A 10 10.26 42.94 48.24
CA ASP A 10 8.87 42.75 47.78
C ASP A 10 8.68 43.07 46.28
N GLU A 11 9.44 44.02 45.73
CA GLU A 11 9.40 44.34 44.29
C GLU A 11 10.08 43.27 43.43
N THR A 12 11.14 42.64 43.95
CA THR A 12 11.79 41.48 43.26
C THR A 12 10.90 40.24 43.27
N ALA A 13 10.18 39.95 44.36
CA ALA A 13 9.23 38.84 44.43
C ALA A 13 8.04 39.03 43.44
N THR A 14 7.55 40.26 43.24
CA THR A 14 6.48 40.57 42.25
C THR A 14 7.00 40.48 40.82
N VAL A 15 8.21 40.88 40.52
CA VAL A 15 8.83 40.76 39.20
C VAL A 15 9.02 39.29 38.82
N ASP A 16 9.49 38.45 39.71
CA ASP A 16 9.65 37.03 39.49
C ASP A 16 8.31 36.31 39.24
N GLN A 17 7.28 36.67 40.02
CA GLN A 17 5.92 36.17 39.78
C GLN A 17 5.37 36.60 38.39
N LEU A 18 5.59 37.82 37.97
CA LEU A 18 5.20 38.30 36.63
C LEU A 18 6.00 37.61 35.52
N LEU A 19 7.27 37.31 35.71
CA LEU A 19 8.09 36.57 34.77
C LEU A 19 7.59 35.11 34.62
N ILE A 20 7.25 34.47 35.72
CA ILE A 20 6.67 33.10 35.73
C ILE A 20 5.31 33.11 35.02
N GLN A 21 4.44 34.09 35.35
CA GLN A 21 3.13 34.22 34.72
C GLN A 21 3.26 34.53 33.21
N ASN A 22 4.19 35.39 32.82
CA ASN A 22 4.46 35.70 31.39
C ASN A 22 5.01 34.49 30.64
N ALA A 23 5.87 33.66 31.26
CA ALA A 23 6.33 32.42 30.69
C ALA A 23 5.18 31.43 30.48
N SER A 24 4.28 31.29 31.47
CA SER A 24 3.08 30.44 31.39
C SER A 24 2.11 30.90 30.31
N LEU A 25 1.86 32.23 30.21
CA LEU A 25 1.01 32.81 29.17
C LEU A 25 1.60 32.67 27.77
N LYS A 26 2.91 32.78 27.63
CA LYS A 26 3.61 32.51 26.36
C LYS A 26 3.46 31.05 25.93
N GLU A 27 3.53 30.13 26.87
CA GLU A 27 3.33 28.70 26.62
C GLU A 27 1.89 28.38 26.21
N GLN A 28 0.90 28.94 26.92
CA GLN A 28 -0.51 28.80 26.57
C GLN A 28 -0.83 29.41 25.20
N ASN A 29 -0.29 30.58 24.88
CA ASN A 29 -0.44 31.18 23.55
C ASN A 29 0.18 30.33 22.45
N ARG A 30 1.33 29.71 22.70
CA ARG A 30 1.95 28.78 21.76
C ARG A 30 1.06 27.55 21.53
N TYR A 31 0.54 26.96 22.59
CA TYR A 31 -0.38 25.84 22.52
C TYR A 31 -1.66 26.17 21.74
N LEU A 32 -2.29 27.32 22.02
CA LEU A 32 -3.50 27.76 21.32
C LEU A 32 -3.25 28.01 19.84
N ARG A 33 -2.11 28.60 19.47
CA ARG A 33 -1.70 28.78 18.06
C ARG A 33 -1.50 27.43 17.36
N GLU A 34 -0.91 26.46 18.04
CA GLU A 34 -0.75 25.10 17.54
C GLU A 34 -2.12 24.44 17.25
N GLN A 35 -3.07 24.54 18.19
CA GLN A 35 -4.42 24.01 18.00
C GLN A 35 -5.15 24.70 16.83
N PHE A 36 -5.00 26.03 16.73
CA PHE A 36 -5.58 26.79 15.63
C PHE A 36 -5.01 26.38 14.26
N GLU A 37 -3.70 26.21 14.14
CA GLU A 37 -3.07 25.77 12.89
C GLU A 37 -3.46 24.32 12.53
N LEU A 38 -3.62 23.44 13.52
CA LEU A 38 -4.14 22.09 13.30
C LEU A 38 -5.58 22.13 12.78
N LEU A 39 -6.43 22.97 13.38
CA LEU A 39 -7.82 23.13 12.94
C LEU A 39 -7.88 23.72 11.53
N ARG A 40 -7.10 24.76 11.23
CA ARG A 40 -6.99 25.36 9.90
C ARG A 40 -6.56 24.35 8.86
N ARG A 41 -5.56 23.50 9.18
CA ARG A 41 -5.10 22.44 8.31
C ARG A 41 -6.16 21.36 8.09
N HIS A 42 -6.92 21.01 9.13
CA HIS A 42 -8.00 20.01 9.01
C HIS A 42 -9.09 20.49 8.04
N ILE A 43 -9.38 21.79 8.05
CA ILE A 43 -10.42 22.41 7.22
C ILE A 43 -9.91 22.75 5.81
N PHE A 44 -8.70 23.32 5.67
CA PHE A 44 -8.21 23.95 4.44
C PHE A 44 -6.88 23.37 3.91
N GLY A 45 -6.21 22.46 4.63
CA GLY A 45 -4.85 22.02 4.31
C GLY A 45 -4.77 20.99 3.18
N HIS A 46 -3.74 21.12 2.33
CA HIS A 46 -3.36 20.06 1.39
C HIS A 46 -2.88 18.83 2.13
N LYS A 47 -3.42 17.64 1.80
CA LYS A 47 -3.06 16.35 2.41
C LYS A 47 -1.78 15.73 1.82
N SER A 48 -0.84 16.55 1.33
CA SER A 48 0.42 16.08 0.75
C SER A 48 1.57 16.23 1.74
N GLU A 49 2.35 15.17 1.93
CA GLU A 49 3.57 15.15 2.76
C GLU A 49 4.82 15.58 1.98
N LYS A 50 4.68 16.04 0.74
CA LYS A 50 5.82 16.54 -0.04
C LYS A 50 6.33 17.86 0.56
N LEU A 51 7.63 17.91 0.84
CA LEU A 51 8.31 19.14 1.24
C LEU A 51 8.17 20.20 0.12
N PRO A 52 7.92 21.47 0.47
CA PRO A 52 7.90 22.55 -0.51
C PRO A 52 9.23 22.61 -1.28
N PRO A 53 9.23 22.93 -2.59
CA PRO A 53 10.44 22.92 -3.43
C PRO A 53 11.58 23.82 -2.95
N GLY A 54 11.35 24.80 -2.10
CA GLY A 54 12.37 25.71 -1.59
C GLY A 54 13.18 25.22 -0.38
N LEU A 55 12.73 24.19 0.32
CA LEU A 55 13.41 23.70 1.53
C LEU A 55 14.65 22.82 1.24
N MET A 56 14.77 22.32 0.03
CA MET A 56 15.94 21.52 -0.41
C MET A 56 17.17 22.36 -0.78
N ALA A 57 17.00 23.66 -0.94
CA ALA A 57 18.05 24.56 -1.46
C ALA A 57 18.80 25.37 -0.39
N SER A 58 18.35 25.34 0.89
CA SER A 58 19.09 26.01 1.95
C SER A 58 20.28 25.15 2.36
N SER A 59 21.48 25.58 1.96
CA SER A 59 22.75 25.08 2.49
C SER A 59 22.79 25.35 3.99
N ILE A 60 22.57 24.33 4.81
CA ILE A 60 22.83 24.40 6.25
C ILE A 60 24.33 24.21 6.40
N ASP A 61 25.01 25.25 6.91
CA ASP A 61 26.41 25.15 7.28
C ASP A 61 26.52 24.25 8.52
N LEU A 62 27.02 23.05 8.33
CA LEU A 62 27.13 21.98 9.36
C LEU A 62 28.23 22.25 10.39
N PHE A 63 29.01 23.36 10.25
CA PHE A 63 30.17 23.66 11.06
C PHE A 63 30.00 24.88 11.98
N GLY A 64 28.78 25.23 12.39
CA GLY A 64 28.59 26.10 13.57
C GLY A 64 28.73 27.61 13.39
N ALA A 65 28.64 28.14 12.16
CA ALA A 65 28.43 29.56 11.94
C ALA A 65 26.93 29.84 11.92
N GLY A 66 26.46 30.71 12.78
CA GLY A 66 25.04 31.11 12.84
C GLY A 66 24.54 31.71 11.52
N PRO A 67 23.22 31.88 11.34
CA PRO A 67 22.64 32.29 10.08
C PRO A 67 23.13 33.70 9.69
N VAL A 68 23.91 33.75 8.62
CA VAL A 68 24.27 35.01 7.98
C VAL A 68 23.01 35.54 7.27
N PRO A 69 22.56 36.78 7.53
CA PRO A 69 21.41 37.33 6.82
C PRO A 69 21.75 37.41 5.33
N ALA A 70 20.95 36.78 4.50
CA ALA A 70 21.09 36.78 3.06
C ALA A 70 20.95 38.20 2.52
N LYS A 71 22.07 38.84 2.14
CA LYS A 71 22.05 40.01 1.26
C LYS A 71 21.55 39.52 -0.10
N SER A 72 20.43 40.06 -0.55
CA SER A 72 19.88 39.85 -1.89
C SER A 72 20.86 40.45 -2.91
N THR A 73 21.77 39.64 -3.42
CA THR A 73 22.56 39.95 -4.59
C THR A 73 21.85 39.40 -5.80
N THR A 74 21.27 40.27 -6.61
CA THR A 74 20.74 39.93 -7.93
C THR A 74 21.89 39.51 -8.80
N VAL A 75 22.13 38.22 -8.95
CA VAL A 75 23.10 37.66 -9.91
C VAL A 75 22.37 37.59 -11.25
N LEU A 76 22.76 38.46 -12.20
CA LEU A 76 22.42 38.33 -13.61
C LEU A 76 23.04 37.03 -14.12
N ILE A 77 22.24 35.99 -14.28
CA ILE A 77 22.64 34.73 -14.92
C ILE A 77 22.67 35.02 -16.43
N PRO A 78 23.83 34.84 -17.13
CA PRO A 78 23.85 34.95 -18.59
C PRO A 78 22.87 33.96 -19.19
N ALA A 79 22.12 34.38 -20.22
CA ALA A 79 21.20 33.53 -20.95
C ALA A 79 21.94 32.29 -21.47
N HIS A 80 21.74 31.14 -20.82
CA HIS A 80 22.10 29.86 -21.38
C HIS A 80 21.05 29.48 -22.40
N SER A 81 21.43 29.39 -23.66
CA SER A 81 20.65 28.69 -24.67
C SER A 81 20.62 27.21 -24.29
N ARG A 82 19.57 26.81 -23.56
CA ARG A 82 19.25 25.41 -23.32
C ARG A 82 18.63 24.92 -24.60
N GLU A 83 19.29 24.00 -25.32
CA GLU A 83 18.62 23.20 -26.32
C GLU A 83 17.38 22.55 -25.65
N ILE A 84 16.22 23.04 -25.99
CA ILE A 84 14.98 22.39 -25.64
C ILE A 84 14.96 21.14 -26.51
N LYS A 85 15.39 20.00 -25.95
CA LYS A 85 15.06 18.71 -26.53
C LYS A 85 13.55 18.72 -26.68
N ALA A 86 13.07 18.73 -27.91
CA ALA A 86 11.66 18.63 -28.23
C ALA A 86 11.13 17.46 -27.41
N LYS A 87 10.20 17.74 -26.50
CA LYS A 87 9.43 16.66 -25.88
C LYS A 87 8.83 15.91 -27.08
N PRO A 88 8.94 14.57 -27.15
CA PRO A 88 8.21 13.83 -28.14
C PRO A 88 6.77 14.35 -28.05
N GLY A 89 6.23 14.83 -29.17
CA GLY A 89 4.87 15.35 -29.22
C GLY A 89 3.97 14.32 -28.56
N HIS A 90 2.90 14.75 -27.89
CA HIS A 90 1.83 13.86 -27.44
C HIS A 90 1.19 13.24 -28.69
N GLY A 91 1.92 12.33 -29.37
CA GLY A 91 1.36 11.42 -30.35
C GLY A 91 0.32 10.57 -29.63
N ARG A 92 -0.81 10.31 -30.25
CA ARG A 92 -1.75 9.30 -29.75
C ARG A 92 -0.96 8.01 -29.55
N GLU A 93 -1.06 7.39 -28.36
CA GLU A 93 -0.53 6.06 -28.16
C GLU A 93 -1.20 5.13 -29.17
N THR A 94 -0.41 4.30 -29.83
CA THR A 94 -0.93 3.27 -30.73
C THR A 94 -1.79 2.30 -29.95
N LEU A 95 -2.93 1.89 -30.50
CA LEU A 95 -3.76 0.88 -29.87
C LEU A 95 -3.00 -0.45 -29.79
N PRO A 96 -3.23 -1.28 -28.75
CA PRO A 96 -2.56 -2.58 -28.60
C PRO A 96 -2.93 -3.54 -29.74
N ASP A 97 -1.92 -4.17 -30.34
CA ASP A 97 -2.09 -5.10 -31.49
C ASP A 97 -2.88 -6.38 -31.14
N ASN A 98 -3.05 -6.70 -29.86
CA ASN A 98 -3.77 -7.89 -29.40
C ASN A 98 -5.28 -7.70 -29.23
N LEU A 99 -5.81 -6.54 -29.59
CA LEU A 99 -7.26 -6.30 -29.57
C LEU A 99 -7.95 -6.97 -30.77
N PRO A 100 -9.17 -7.52 -30.60
CA PRO A 100 -10.01 -7.88 -31.72
C PRO A 100 -10.21 -6.68 -32.62
N CYS A 101 -9.96 -6.84 -33.91
CA CYS A 101 -10.10 -5.76 -34.90
C CYS A 101 -11.23 -6.09 -35.89
N GLU A 102 -12.16 -5.17 -36.00
CA GLU A 102 -13.18 -5.19 -37.06
C GLU A 102 -12.78 -4.17 -38.14
N GLU A 103 -12.43 -4.65 -39.32
CA GLU A 103 -12.01 -3.81 -40.43
C GLU A 103 -13.21 -3.49 -41.31
N THR A 104 -13.46 -2.20 -41.55
CA THR A 104 -14.51 -1.71 -42.46
C THR A 104 -13.86 -0.92 -43.58
N VAL A 105 -13.96 -1.41 -44.79
CA VAL A 105 -13.48 -0.71 -45.98
C VAL A 105 -14.53 0.30 -46.45
N LEU A 106 -14.17 1.58 -46.42
CA LEU A 106 -14.97 2.67 -46.96
C LEU A 106 -14.44 3.00 -48.34
N ASP A 107 -15.06 2.42 -49.37
CA ASP A 107 -14.63 2.60 -50.75
C ASP A 107 -15.49 3.66 -51.47
N VAL A 108 -14.93 4.28 -52.51
CA VAL A 108 -15.63 5.22 -53.36
C VAL A 108 -16.59 4.47 -54.32
N PRO A 109 -17.69 5.10 -54.75
CA PRO A 109 -18.58 4.51 -55.75
C PRO A 109 -17.83 4.12 -57.03
N GLU A 110 -18.25 3.04 -57.70
CA GLU A 110 -17.61 2.55 -58.94
C GLU A 110 -17.47 3.62 -60.03
N ALA A 111 -18.44 4.53 -60.13
CA ALA A 111 -18.40 5.65 -61.09
C ALA A 111 -17.21 6.60 -60.84
N GLU A 112 -16.75 6.72 -59.57
CA GLU A 112 -15.62 7.57 -59.21
C GLU A 112 -14.27 6.87 -59.39
N LYS A 113 -14.26 5.55 -59.60
CA LYS A 113 -13.04 4.78 -59.90
C LYS A 113 -12.60 4.97 -61.36
N VAL A 114 -13.43 5.52 -62.22
CA VAL A 114 -13.09 5.89 -63.60
C VAL A 114 -12.52 7.30 -63.65
N CYS A 115 -11.41 7.48 -64.32
CA CYS A 115 -10.79 8.79 -64.51
C CYS A 115 -11.65 9.69 -65.44
N PRO A 116 -12.13 10.85 -64.96
CA PRO A 116 -12.97 11.73 -65.75
C PRO A 116 -12.25 12.38 -66.97
N CYS A 117 -10.89 12.40 -66.97
CA CYS A 117 -10.08 13.01 -68.02
C CYS A 117 -9.76 12.04 -69.16
N CYS A 118 -9.52 10.76 -68.91
CA CYS A 118 -9.06 9.80 -69.90
C CYS A 118 -9.91 8.53 -69.98
N GLY A 119 -10.95 8.38 -69.17
CA GLY A 119 -11.88 7.24 -69.19
C GLY A 119 -11.27 5.88 -68.70
N LYS A 120 -10.04 5.86 -68.17
CA LYS A 120 -9.41 4.64 -67.68
C LYS A 120 -9.65 4.45 -66.20
N ASP A 121 -9.61 3.20 -65.73
CA ASP A 121 -9.74 2.88 -64.31
C ASP A 121 -8.57 3.44 -63.49
N ARG A 122 -8.88 3.99 -62.31
CA ARG A 122 -7.91 4.46 -61.34
C ARG A 122 -7.38 3.29 -60.54
N VAL A 123 -6.09 3.29 -60.24
CA VAL A 123 -5.42 2.27 -59.42
C VAL A 123 -5.37 2.76 -57.97
N CYS A 124 -5.72 1.89 -57.05
CA CYS A 124 -5.55 2.17 -55.62
C CYS A 124 -4.05 2.32 -55.28
N ILE A 125 -3.68 3.47 -54.75
CA ILE A 125 -2.28 3.81 -54.42
C ILE A 125 -1.97 3.68 -52.91
N GLY A 126 -2.97 3.33 -52.09
CA GLY A 126 -2.85 3.13 -50.64
C GLY A 126 -4.14 3.41 -49.89
N ASN A 127 -4.13 3.10 -48.62
CA ASN A 127 -5.26 3.34 -47.71
C ASN A 127 -4.87 4.38 -46.68
N ASP A 128 -5.77 5.28 -46.33
CA ASP A 128 -5.70 6.08 -45.12
C ASP A 128 -6.37 5.30 -43.98
N VAL A 129 -5.63 4.99 -42.95
CA VAL A 129 -6.11 4.13 -41.85
C VAL A 129 -6.45 5.00 -40.65
N ARG A 130 -7.68 4.89 -40.17
CA ARG A 130 -8.14 5.48 -38.91
C ARG A 130 -8.59 4.37 -37.97
N GLU A 131 -8.01 4.33 -36.79
CA GLU A 131 -8.39 3.39 -35.75
C GLU A 131 -9.24 4.08 -34.68
N GLU A 132 -10.29 3.40 -34.23
CA GLU A 132 -11.16 3.83 -33.13
C GLU A 132 -11.27 2.70 -32.10
N LEU A 133 -11.30 3.04 -30.81
CA LEU A 133 -11.47 2.07 -29.74
C LEU A 133 -12.92 2.04 -29.28
N ASP A 134 -13.51 0.84 -29.25
CA ASP A 134 -14.86 0.62 -28.76
C ASP A 134 -14.86 -0.41 -27.61
N ILE A 135 -15.97 -0.56 -26.91
CA ILE A 135 -16.19 -1.51 -25.83
C ILE A 135 -17.47 -2.31 -26.03
N VAL A 136 -17.37 -3.62 -25.95
CA VAL A 136 -18.53 -4.50 -25.87
C VAL A 136 -18.95 -4.62 -24.40
N PRO A 137 -20.17 -4.19 -24.03
CA PRO A 137 -20.65 -4.32 -22.66
C PRO A 137 -20.68 -5.80 -22.21
N PRO A 138 -20.44 -6.09 -20.90
CA PRO A 138 -20.54 -7.44 -20.39
C PRO A 138 -21.91 -8.06 -20.67
N GLN A 139 -21.92 -9.36 -21.02
CA GLN A 139 -23.13 -10.12 -21.32
C GLN A 139 -23.23 -11.34 -20.42
N PHE A 140 -24.46 -11.67 -19.98
CA PHE A 140 -24.72 -12.95 -19.32
C PHE A 140 -24.87 -14.07 -20.35
N ILE A 141 -24.20 -15.18 -20.11
CA ILE A 141 -24.26 -16.39 -20.94
C ILE A 141 -24.89 -17.51 -20.13
N LYS A 142 -25.91 -18.16 -20.67
CA LYS A 142 -26.54 -19.33 -20.10
C LYS A 142 -25.90 -20.60 -20.66
N HIS A 143 -25.13 -21.31 -19.83
CA HIS A 143 -24.61 -22.63 -20.18
C HIS A 143 -25.69 -23.71 -19.86
N ARG A 144 -25.96 -24.59 -20.82
CA ARG A 144 -26.88 -25.71 -20.66
C ARG A 144 -26.12 -27.02 -20.89
N TYR A 145 -25.94 -27.80 -19.84
CA TYR A 145 -25.29 -29.11 -19.91
C TYR A 145 -26.33 -30.20 -20.01
N LEU A 146 -26.35 -30.95 -21.13
CA LEU A 146 -27.23 -32.08 -21.36
C LEU A 146 -26.46 -33.37 -21.05
N ARG A 147 -26.97 -34.17 -20.13
CA ARG A 147 -26.39 -35.45 -19.72
C ARG A 147 -27.41 -36.56 -20.01
N PRO A 148 -27.36 -37.21 -21.19
CA PRO A 148 -28.23 -38.31 -21.53
C PRO A 148 -28.11 -39.45 -20.53
N LYS A 149 -29.22 -40.10 -20.25
CA LYS A 149 -29.33 -41.28 -19.39
C LYS A 149 -29.60 -42.51 -20.27
N TYR A 150 -28.78 -43.52 -20.15
CA TYR A 150 -28.93 -44.75 -20.89
C TYR A 150 -29.30 -45.90 -19.96
N ALA A 151 -30.40 -46.60 -20.24
CA ALA A 151 -30.85 -47.78 -19.50
C ALA A 151 -30.99 -48.96 -20.45
N CYS A 152 -30.60 -50.14 -19.99
CA CYS A 152 -30.86 -51.36 -20.73
C CYS A 152 -32.37 -51.72 -20.64
N ARG A 153 -32.99 -51.97 -21.78
CA ARG A 153 -34.42 -52.42 -21.80
C ARG A 153 -34.63 -53.87 -21.46
N GLN A 154 -33.58 -54.69 -21.53
CA GLN A 154 -33.67 -56.13 -21.30
C GLN A 154 -33.13 -56.54 -19.92
N CYS A 155 -32.24 -55.79 -19.34
CA CYS A 155 -31.63 -56.06 -18.04
C CYS A 155 -31.99 -54.91 -17.07
N THR A 156 -32.67 -55.25 -15.96
CA THR A 156 -33.05 -54.29 -14.91
C THR A 156 -31.98 -54.13 -13.83
N GLU A 157 -30.97 -55.00 -13.79
CA GLU A 157 -29.94 -55.03 -12.74
C GLU A 157 -28.73 -54.11 -13.05
N CYS A 158 -28.50 -53.77 -14.33
CA CYS A 158 -27.32 -53.00 -14.75
C CYS A 158 -27.42 -51.48 -14.43
N GLY A 159 -28.50 -51.00 -13.86
CA GLY A 159 -28.69 -49.59 -13.52
C GLY A 159 -28.73 -48.67 -14.75
N VAL A 160 -28.55 -47.35 -14.49
CA VAL A 160 -28.55 -46.30 -15.51
C VAL A 160 -27.16 -45.75 -15.68
N ALA A 161 -26.62 -45.75 -16.91
CA ALA A 161 -25.35 -45.11 -17.26
C ALA A 161 -25.59 -43.65 -17.60
N GLN A 162 -24.81 -42.78 -17.02
CA GLN A 162 -24.83 -41.30 -17.26
C GLN A 162 -23.43 -40.74 -17.11
N ALA A 163 -23.09 -39.72 -17.88
CA ALA A 163 -21.81 -39.02 -17.75
C ALA A 163 -21.70 -38.31 -16.39
N GLU A 164 -20.48 -38.16 -15.88
CA GLU A 164 -20.21 -37.41 -14.66
C GLU A 164 -20.69 -35.94 -14.76
N PRO A 165 -21.15 -35.34 -13.65
CA PRO A 165 -21.56 -33.94 -13.65
C PRO A 165 -20.35 -33.02 -13.87
N VAL A 166 -20.62 -31.86 -14.47
CA VAL A 166 -19.61 -30.79 -14.57
C VAL A 166 -19.27 -30.31 -13.17
N VAL A 167 -17.98 -30.15 -12.89
CA VAL A 167 -17.51 -29.62 -11.62
C VAL A 167 -17.97 -28.16 -11.47
N SER A 168 -18.75 -27.89 -10.42
CA SER A 168 -19.24 -26.57 -10.06
C SER A 168 -18.44 -26.00 -8.89
N VAL A 169 -18.16 -24.70 -8.90
CA VAL A 169 -17.47 -24.01 -7.78
C VAL A 169 -18.32 -24.05 -6.51
N ILE A 170 -19.64 -23.95 -6.67
CA ILE A 170 -20.62 -24.00 -5.57
C ILE A 170 -21.56 -25.17 -5.82
N ASP A 171 -21.68 -26.06 -4.84
CA ASP A 171 -22.58 -27.21 -4.94
C ASP A 171 -24.02 -26.76 -5.19
N LYS A 172 -24.63 -27.33 -6.25
CA LYS A 172 -25.98 -26.99 -6.71
C LYS A 172 -26.18 -25.49 -7.01
N GLY A 173 -25.08 -24.72 -7.05
CA GLY A 173 -25.10 -23.29 -7.37
C GLY A 173 -25.21 -23.04 -8.87
N ILE A 174 -25.79 -21.91 -9.22
CA ILE A 174 -25.89 -21.45 -10.62
C ILE A 174 -24.63 -20.72 -11.14
N PRO A 175 -23.79 -20.05 -10.31
CA PRO A 175 -22.70 -19.26 -10.85
C PRO A 175 -21.52 -20.14 -11.28
N THR A 176 -20.96 -19.82 -12.43
CA THR A 176 -19.67 -20.37 -12.88
C THR A 176 -18.51 -19.74 -12.10
N ALA A 177 -17.32 -20.32 -12.19
CA ALA A 177 -16.10 -19.73 -11.66
C ALA A 177 -15.89 -18.28 -12.19
N ASN A 178 -16.22 -18.05 -13.45
CA ASN A 178 -16.10 -16.73 -14.09
C ASN A 178 -17.02 -15.69 -13.42
N LEU A 179 -18.30 -16.01 -13.24
CA LEU A 179 -19.26 -15.07 -12.63
C LEU A 179 -18.89 -14.76 -11.17
N VAL A 180 -18.52 -15.78 -10.40
CA VAL A 180 -18.12 -15.57 -9.00
C VAL A 180 -16.83 -14.75 -8.91
N THR A 181 -15.83 -15.04 -9.75
CA THR A 181 -14.61 -14.24 -9.86
C THR A 181 -14.94 -12.78 -10.14
N TRP A 182 -15.82 -12.53 -11.13
CA TRP A 182 -16.23 -11.17 -11.48
C TRP A 182 -16.86 -10.42 -10.30
N ILE A 183 -17.76 -11.08 -9.53
CA ILE A 183 -18.38 -10.48 -8.33
C ILE A 183 -17.35 -10.19 -7.25
N VAL A 184 -16.44 -11.13 -6.97
CA VAL A 184 -15.37 -10.97 -5.96
C VAL A 184 -14.46 -9.81 -6.32
N LEU A 185 -14.00 -9.72 -7.58
CA LEU A 185 -13.12 -8.66 -8.03
C LEU A 185 -13.83 -7.30 -8.06
N SER A 186 -15.05 -7.24 -8.59
CA SER A 186 -15.84 -6.00 -8.56
C SER A 186 -16.00 -5.46 -7.14
N LYS A 187 -16.18 -6.33 -6.13
CA LYS A 187 -16.33 -5.92 -4.74
C LYS A 187 -15.02 -5.55 -4.07
N TYR A 188 -13.96 -6.36 -4.20
CA TYR A 188 -12.74 -6.25 -3.39
C TYR A 188 -11.56 -5.61 -4.13
N LEU A 189 -11.57 -5.61 -5.47
CA LEU A 189 -10.60 -4.93 -6.31
C LEU A 189 -11.09 -3.55 -6.75
N ASP A 190 -12.34 -3.49 -7.28
CA ASP A 190 -12.95 -2.27 -7.81
C ASP A 190 -13.77 -1.51 -6.76
N HIS A 191 -13.86 -2.08 -5.55
CA HIS A 191 -14.53 -1.49 -4.37
C HIS A 191 -16.03 -1.24 -4.53
N LEU A 192 -16.72 -1.97 -5.41
CA LEU A 192 -18.15 -1.81 -5.62
C LEU A 192 -18.97 -2.46 -4.47
N PRO A 193 -19.92 -1.74 -3.86
CA PRO A 193 -20.91 -2.35 -2.97
C PRO A 193 -21.84 -3.30 -3.74
N LEU A 194 -22.36 -4.35 -3.08
CA LEU A 194 -23.18 -5.36 -3.74
C LEU A 194 -24.46 -4.79 -4.39
N TYR A 195 -25.07 -3.78 -3.79
CA TYR A 195 -26.24 -3.14 -4.39
C TYR A 195 -25.95 -2.49 -5.75
N ARG A 196 -24.73 -1.96 -5.97
CA ARG A 196 -24.31 -1.44 -7.28
C ARG A 196 -24.09 -2.56 -8.27
N ILE A 197 -23.51 -3.68 -7.85
CA ILE A 197 -23.34 -4.89 -8.65
C ILE A 197 -24.72 -5.43 -9.07
N ALA A 198 -25.68 -5.54 -8.13
CA ALA A 198 -27.05 -5.94 -8.43
C ALA A 198 -27.73 -5.00 -9.44
N SER A 199 -27.51 -3.69 -9.29
CA SER A 199 -28.01 -2.69 -10.24
C SER A 199 -27.40 -2.81 -11.62
N GLN A 200 -26.12 -3.17 -11.73
CA GLN A 200 -25.46 -3.45 -13.01
C GLN A 200 -26.05 -4.69 -13.66
N PHE A 201 -26.22 -5.78 -12.91
CA PHE A 201 -26.82 -7.03 -13.39
C PHE A 201 -28.23 -6.81 -13.94
N LYS A 202 -29.03 -6.01 -13.22
CA LYS A 202 -30.39 -5.65 -13.70
C LYS A 202 -30.35 -4.91 -15.04
N ARG A 203 -29.40 -3.98 -15.24
CA ARG A 203 -29.22 -3.31 -16.55
C ARG A 203 -28.81 -4.26 -17.67
N TRP A 204 -28.13 -5.38 -17.32
CA TRP A 204 -27.74 -6.43 -18.28
C TRP A 204 -28.79 -7.55 -18.40
N GLY A 205 -30.00 -7.33 -17.86
CA GLY A 205 -31.15 -8.22 -18.04
C GLY A 205 -31.23 -9.39 -17.05
N VAL A 206 -30.43 -9.41 -15.97
CA VAL A 206 -30.47 -10.49 -14.97
C VAL A 206 -30.65 -9.89 -13.57
N GLU A 207 -31.65 -10.37 -12.83
CA GLU A 207 -31.84 -10.00 -11.43
C GLU A 207 -31.20 -11.03 -10.50
N VAL A 208 -30.26 -10.56 -9.64
CA VAL A 208 -29.63 -11.36 -8.60
C VAL A 208 -29.70 -10.56 -7.29
N ALA A 209 -30.30 -11.15 -6.27
CA ALA A 209 -30.40 -10.53 -4.95
C ALA A 209 -29.02 -10.39 -4.29
N GLU A 210 -28.83 -9.32 -3.52
CA GLU A 210 -27.58 -9.11 -2.76
C GLU A 210 -27.29 -10.27 -1.81
N THR A 211 -28.32 -10.82 -1.14
CA THR A 211 -28.22 -11.99 -0.26
C THR A 211 -27.69 -13.22 -0.98
N THR A 212 -28.10 -13.44 -2.23
CA THR A 212 -27.59 -14.53 -3.07
C THR A 212 -26.08 -14.33 -3.37
N MET A 213 -25.68 -13.12 -3.73
CA MET A 213 -24.26 -12.80 -3.95
C MET A 213 -23.43 -12.95 -2.66
N VAL A 214 -23.98 -12.57 -1.50
CA VAL A 214 -23.33 -12.83 -0.19
C VAL A 214 -23.11 -14.33 0.03
N GLY A 215 -24.11 -15.16 -0.26
CA GLY A 215 -23.99 -16.62 -0.17
C GLY A 215 -22.88 -17.17 -1.08
N TRP A 216 -22.79 -16.68 -2.32
CA TRP A 216 -21.73 -17.07 -3.24
C TRP A 216 -20.34 -16.64 -2.77
N ILE A 217 -20.21 -15.43 -2.25
CA ILE A 217 -18.96 -14.93 -1.68
C ILE A 217 -18.55 -15.74 -0.45
N THR A 218 -19.53 -16.17 0.38
CA THR A 218 -19.27 -17.02 1.54
C THR A 218 -18.72 -18.40 1.12
N ALA A 219 -19.32 -19.02 0.11
CA ALA A 219 -18.83 -20.29 -0.42
C ALA A 219 -17.39 -20.16 -0.99
N VAL A 220 -17.09 -19.04 -1.66
CA VAL A 220 -15.71 -18.75 -2.14
C VAL A 220 -14.75 -18.54 -0.97
N PHE A 221 -15.16 -17.83 0.08
CA PHE A 221 -14.35 -17.64 1.28
C PHE A 221 -13.97 -18.98 1.93
N GLU A 222 -14.95 -19.87 2.10
CA GLU A 222 -14.71 -21.21 2.65
C GLU A 222 -13.77 -22.03 1.78
N LEU A 223 -13.96 -21.99 0.46
CA LEU A 223 -13.16 -22.73 -0.52
C LEU A 223 -11.69 -22.23 -0.57
N LEU A 224 -11.48 -20.92 -0.45
CA LEU A 224 -10.14 -20.31 -0.52
C LEU A 224 -9.44 -20.21 0.84
N GLY A 225 -10.12 -20.53 1.94
CA GLY A 225 -9.56 -20.52 3.29
C GLY A 225 -8.26 -21.32 3.43
N PRO A 226 -8.17 -22.58 2.94
CA PRO A 226 -6.92 -23.35 2.96
C PRO A 226 -5.76 -22.66 2.22
N ILE A 227 -6.01 -22.08 1.06
CA ILE A 227 -5.01 -21.34 0.27
C ILE A 227 -4.51 -20.12 1.03
N HIS A 228 -5.43 -19.38 1.65
CA HIS A 228 -5.06 -18.22 2.46
C HIS A 228 -4.16 -18.62 3.64
N ARG A 229 -4.49 -19.69 4.38
CA ARG A 229 -3.63 -20.20 5.46
C ARG A 229 -2.26 -20.67 4.96
N ALA A 230 -2.19 -21.32 3.81
CA ALA A 230 -0.91 -21.69 3.17
C ALA A 230 -0.08 -20.44 2.83
N MET A 231 -0.72 -19.40 2.26
CA MET A 231 -0.09 -18.11 1.97
C MET A 231 0.41 -17.41 3.24
N GLU A 232 -0.35 -17.43 4.33
CA GLU A 232 0.08 -16.89 5.63
C GLU A 232 1.33 -17.61 6.16
N HIS A 233 1.41 -18.92 5.98
CA HIS A 233 2.60 -19.70 6.35
C HIS A 233 3.81 -19.28 5.51
N GLU A 234 3.66 -19.11 4.19
CA GLU A 234 4.72 -18.59 3.32
C GLU A 234 5.20 -17.21 3.78
N ILE A 235 4.26 -16.30 4.07
CA ILE A 235 4.56 -14.95 4.54
C ILE A 235 5.35 -15.00 5.84
N ARG A 236 4.91 -15.76 6.85
CA ARG A 236 5.60 -15.87 8.14
C ARG A 236 6.99 -16.48 8.02
N SER A 237 7.20 -17.33 7.03
CA SER A 237 8.46 -18.06 6.81
C SER A 237 9.52 -17.27 6.03
N CYS A 238 9.17 -16.10 5.45
CA CYS A 238 10.09 -15.36 4.58
C CYS A 238 11.22 -14.61 5.34
N GLY A 239 11.13 -14.51 6.67
CA GLY A 239 12.16 -13.93 7.54
C GLY A 239 12.23 -12.39 7.55
N CYS A 240 11.41 -11.70 6.74
CA CYS A 240 11.28 -10.24 6.79
C CYS A 240 9.81 -9.84 6.66
N LEU A 241 9.26 -9.31 7.74
CA LEU A 241 7.85 -8.96 7.87
C LEU A 241 7.66 -7.46 8.04
N HIS A 242 6.66 -6.93 7.39
CA HIS A 242 6.12 -5.59 7.59
C HIS A 242 4.73 -5.71 8.17
N VAL A 243 4.46 -5.01 9.28
CA VAL A 243 3.17 -5.05 9.97
C VAL A 243 2.62 -3.66 10.20
N ASP A 244 1.31 -3.53 10.09
CA ASP A 244 0.57 -2.28 10.33
C ASP A 244 -0.91 -2.61 10.49
N GLU A 245 -1.74 -1.66 10.97
CA GLU A 245 -3.18 -1.85 11.07
C GLU A 245 -3.95 -0.65 10.53
N THR A 246 -5.19 -0.91 10.08
CA THR A 246 -6.07 0.14 9.58
C THR A 246 -7.47 -0.02 10.16
N PRO A 247 -8.13 1.08 10.62
CA PRO A 247 -9.47 0.99 11.17
C PRO A 247 -10.49 0.55 10.12
N LEU A 248 -11.46 -0.26 10.55
CA LEU A 248 -12.58 -0.73 9.76
C LEU A 248 -13.88 -0.51 10.56
N ARG A 249 -14.87 0.14 9.97
CA ARG A 249 -16.20 0.22 10.59
C ARG A 249 -16.97 -1.07 10.32
N VAL A 250 -17.52 -1.69 11.38
CA VAL A 250 -18.26 -2.95 11.29
C VAL A 250 -19.62 -2.81 11.97
N GLN A 251 -20.66 -3.24 11.29
CA GLN A 251 -22.00 -3.27 11.86
C GLN A 251 -22.19 -4.55 12.68
N ARG A 252 -22.53 -4.40 13.98
CA ARG A 252 -22.63 -5.52 14.91
C ARG A 252 -24.07 -6.02 15.15
N GLY A 253 -25.03 -5.54 14.37
CA GLY A 253 -26.44 -5.90 14.55
C GLY A 253 -27.12 -5.27 15.77
N GLU A 254 -26.37 -4.64 16.67
CA GLU A 254 -26.92 -3.87 17.78
C GLU A 254 -27.57 -2.59 17.27
N LYS A 255 -28.73 -2.26 17.83
CA LYS A 255 -29.42 -1.00 17.56
C LYS A 255 -29.12 0.00 18.69
N ASP A 256 -28.95 1.25 18.33
CA ASP A 256 -28.87 2.34 19.30
C ASP A 256 -30.26 2.64 19.92
N LYS A 257 -30.31 3.63 20.82
CA LYS A 257 -31.56 4.06 21.46
C LYS A 257 -32.61 4.60 20.48
N LEU A 258 -32.21 4.90 19.25
CA LEU A 258 -33.08 5.39 18.15
C LEU A 258 -33.42 4.27 17.16
N GLY A 259 -33.02 3.00 17.43
CA GLY A 259 -33.26 1.87 16.54
C GLY A 259 -32.31 1.82 15.34
N LEU A 260 -31.31 2.68 15.25
CA LEU A 260 -30.32 2.71 14.19
C LEU A 260 -29.21 1.68 14.49
N GLY A 261 -28.70 1.03 13.44
CA GLY A 261 -27.61 0.07 13.57
C GLY A 261 -26.33 0.72 14.09
N LYS A 262 -25.77 0.17 15.16
CA LYS A 262 -24.53 0.64 15.77
C LYS A 262 -23.32 0.04 15.06
N ALA A 263 -22.46 0.88 14.49
CA ALA A 263 -21.19 0.46 13.92
C ALA A 263 -20.06 0.69 14.92
N SER A 264 -19.25 -0.34 15.18
CA SER A 264 -18.00 -0.24 15.93
C SER A 264 -16.84 0.16 15.01
N VAL A 265 -15.77 0.67 15.60
CA VAL A 265 -14.49 0.86 14.93
C VAL A 265 -13.60 -0.31 15.31
N ASP A 266 -13.48 -1.25 14.39
CA ASP A 266 -12.64 -2.42 14.50
C ASP A 266 -11.40 -2.24 13.58
N TYR A 267 -10.57 -3.27 13.39
CA TYR A 267 -9.31 -3.13 12.64
C TYR A 267 -9.08 -4.28 11.68
N LEU A 268 -8.46 -3.96 10.55
CA LEU A 268 -7.74 -4.92 9.72
C LEU A 268 -6.25 -4.78 10.01
N TRP A 269 -5.66 -5.83 10.53
CA TRP A 269 -4.24 -5.97 10.77
C TRP A 269 -3.59 -6.56 9.54
N ALA A 270 -2.54 -5.95 9.06
CA ALA A 270 -1.84 -6.34 7.85
C ALA A 270 -0.46 -6.90 8.19
N MET A 271 -0.10 -7.99 7.54
CA MET A 271 1.24 -8.60 7.56
C MET A 271 1.67 -8.84 6.11
N LEU A 272 2.83 -8.29 5.73
CA LEU A 272 3.42 -8.43 4.42
C LEU A 272 4.80 -9.08 4.57
N GLY A 273 5.06 -10.13 3.80
CA GLY A 273 6.34 -10.80 3.77
C GLY A 273 7.20 -10.37 2.59
N CYS A 274 8.50 -10.23 2.84
CA CYS A 274 9.50 -9.99 1.81
C CYS A 274 10.55 -11.09 1.81
N ALA A 275 10.93 -11.54 0.62
CA ALA A 275 12.06 -12.45 0.42
C ALA A 275 13.39 -11.76 0.76
N PRO A 276 14.50 -12.51 0.89
CA PRO A 276 15.82 -11.95 1.21
C PRO A 276 16.30 -10.85 0.26
N ASP A 277 15.89 -10.88 -0.99
CA ASP A 277 16.20 -9.85 -2.01
C ASP A 277 15.29 -8.61 -1.93
N GLY A 278 14.36 -8.57 -0.96
CA GLY A 278 13.40 -7.49 -0.78
C GLY A 278 12.15 -7.61 -1.65
N SER A 279 12.05 -8.63 -2.51
CA SER A 279 10.84 -8.86 -3.31
C SER A 279 9.66 -9.29 -2.43
N PRO A 280 8.44 -8.81 -2.69
CA PRO A 280 7.28 -9.19 -1.89
C PRO A 280 6.88 -10.65 -2.15
N VAL A 281 6.57 -11.36 -1.07
CA VAL A 281 6.02 -12.73 -1.07
C VAL A 281 4.49 -12.68 -1.10
N GLY A 282 3.90 -11.83 -0.29
CA GLY A 282 2.46 -11.66 -0.21
C GLY A 282 2.04 -10.74 0.93
N VAL A 283 0.75 -10.42 0.98
CA VAL A 283 0.12 -9.68 2.07
C VAL A 283 -1.09 -10.43 2.60
N SER A 284 -1.19 -10.55 3.92
CA SER A 284 -2.35 -11.08 4.62
C SER A 284 -2.98 -10.02 5.50
N PHE A 285 -4.30 -9.99 5.54
CA PHE A 285 -5.10 -9.16 6.43
C PHE A 285 -5.86 -10.05 7.41
N LEU A 286 -5.82 -9.67 8.69
CA LEU A 286 -6.56 -10.31 9.78
C LEU A 286 -7.57 -9.29 10.33
N TYR A 287 -8.85 -9.67 10.40
CA TYR A 287 -9.85 -8.87 11.09
C TYR A 287 -9.75 -9.06 12.60
N ALA A 288 -9.86 -7.98 13.37
CA ALA A 288 -10.00 -8.01 14.81
C ALA A 288 -10.86 -6.85 15.33
N ASP A 289 -11.51 -7.08 16.46
CA ASP A 289 -12.43 -6.14 17.09
C ASP A 289 -11.75 -5.01 17.90
N GLY A 290 -10.42 -4.91 17.80
CA GLY A 290 -9.67 -3.86 18.48
C GLY A 290 -8.18 -3.86 18.19
N ARG A 291 -7.44 -2.99 18.91
CA ARG A 291 -5.98 -2.87 18.87
C ARG A 291 -5.36 -3.49 20.13
N GLN A 292 -5.67 -4.75 20.40
CA GLN A 292 -5.18 -5.45 21.60
C GLN A 292 -3.86 -6.17 21.31
N HIS A 293 -3.00 -6.30 22.32
CA HIS A 293 -1.74 -7.07 22.25
C HIS A 293 -1.96 -8.52 21.79
N ALA A 294 -3.10 -9.13 22.16
CA ALA A 294 -3.44 -10.47 21.75
C ALA A 294 -3.53 -10.63 20.21
N VAL A 295 -4.02 -9.61 19.50
CA VAL A 295 -4.13 -9.64 18.04
C VAL A 295 -2.76 -9.61 17.37
N ALA A 296 -1.84 -8.76 17.85
CA ALA A 296 -0.46 -8.73 17.37
C ALA A 296 0.22 -10.10 17.56
N LYS A 297 -0.05 -10.77 18.70
CA LYS A 297 0.44 -12.11 18.98
C LYS A 297 -0.10 -13.13 17.98
N THR A 298 -1.39 -13.11 17.66
CA THR A 298 -1.99 -14.00 16.66
C THR A 298 -1.42 -13.72 15.27
N LEU A 299 -1.24 -12.45 14.89
CA LEU A 299 -0.68 -12.06 13.60
C LEU A 299 0.72 -12.63 13.38
N LEU A 300 1.57 -12.58 14.41
CA LEU A 300 2.96 -13.03 14.38
C LEU A 300 3.14 -14.43 15.00
N GLU A 301 2.09 -15.20 15.15
CA GLU A 301 2.16 -16.56 15.71
C GLU A 301 3.12 -17.45 14.90
N GLY A 302 4.06 -18.11 15.60
CA GLY A 302 5.08 -18.94 14.97
C GLY A 302 6.30 -18.18 14.43
N VAL A 303 6.29 -16.84 14.43
CA VAL A 303 7.48 -16.04 14.10
C VAL A 303 8.37 -15.96 15.34
N VAL A 304 9.54 -16.58 15.29
CA VAL A 304 10.50 -16.64 16.39
C VAL A 304 11.85 -15.98 16.07
N SER A 305 12.09 -15.67 14.81
CA SER A 305 13.33 -15.06 14.31
C SER A 305 13.08 -14.22 13.05
N GLY A 306 14.05 -13.38 12.68
CA GLY A 306 14.01 -12.57 11.48
C GLY A 306 13.77 -11.09 11.76
N TYR A 307 13.19 -10.38 10.81
CA TYR A 307 13.01 -8.92 10.85
C TYR A 307 11.53 -8.58 10.89
N VAL A 308 11.13 -7.73 11.83
CA VAL A 308 9.76 -7.20 11.93
C VAL A 308 9.80 -5.67 11.88
N HIS A 309 9.17 -5.10 10.86
CA HIS A 309 9.00 -3.65 10.70
C HIS A 309 7.62 -3.21 11.18
N SER A 310 7.55 -2.18 12.03
CA SER A 310 6.29 -1.58 12.49
C SER A 310 6.38 -0.06 12.64
N ASP A 311 5.26 0.56 13.02
CA ASP A 311 5.13 2.00 13.26
C ASP A 311 5.56 2.45 14.67
N GLY A 312 6.00 1.55 15.53
CA GLY A 312 6.33 1.80 16.95
C GLY A 312 5.13 1.68 17.89
N TYR A 313 4.10 0.94 17.48
CA TYR A 313 3.03 0.56 18.40
C TYR A 313 3.53 -0.42 19.46
N PRO A 314 3.29 -0.17 20.79
CA PRO A 314 3.90 -0.94 21.87
C PRO A 314 3.58 -2.44 21.89
N ALA A 315 2.48 -2.86 21.24
CA ALA A 315 2.13 -4.27 21.15
C ALA A 315 3.19 -5.10 20.42
N TYR A 316 3.85 -4.53 19.42
CA TYR A 316 4.93 -5.20 18.69
C TYR A 316 6.22 -5.25 19.52
N ASP A 317 6.47 -4.23 20.36
CA ASP A 317 7.64 -4.18 21.23
C ASP A 317 7.67 -5.37 22.20
N SER A 318 6.60 -5.53 22.97
CA SER A 318 6.49 -6.60 23.97
C SER A 318 6.49 -8.00 23.35
N LEU A 319 6.08 -8.13 22.08
CA LEU A 319 6.16 -9.40 21.37
C LEU A 319 7.59 -9.69 20.90
N CYS A 320 8.26 -8.72 20.27
CA CYS A 320 9.62 -8.87 19.77
C CYS A 320 10.64 -9.06 20.90
N GLU A 321 10.48 -8.38 22.04
CA GLU A 321 11.31 -8.55 23.23
C GLU A 321 11.30 -10.00 23.78
N LYS A 322 10.20 -10.73 23.57
CA LYS A 322 10.07 -12.12 23.98
C LYS A 322 10.95 -13.08 23.16
N TYR A 323 11.30 -12.69 21.93
CA TYR A 323 12.07 -13.51 21.00
C TYR A 323 13.34 -12.75 20.58
N PRO A 324 14.50 -12.99 21.24
CA PRO A 324 15.75 -12.26 20.99
C PRO A 324 16.26 -12.35 19.53
N GLU A 325 15.86 -13.37 18.81
CA GLU A 325 16.22 -13.57 17.41
C GLU A 325 15.40 -12.70 16.43
N ILE A 326 14.42 -11.92 16.95
CA ILE A 326 13.66 -10.96 16.15
C ILE A 326 14.32 -9.59 16.22
N VAL A 327 14.74 -9.08 15.08
CA VAL A 327 15.19 -7.70 14.93
C VAL A 327 13.98 -6.82 14.64
N HIS A 328 13.53 -6.10 15.68
CA HIS A 328 12.41 -5.15 15.53
C HIS A 328 12.90 -3.82 14.99
N ALA A 329 12.43 -3.42 13.79
CA ALA A 329 12.80 -2.18 13.12
C ALA A 329 11.63 -1.19 13.09
N ALA A 330 11.96 0.09 13.33
CA ALA A 330 10.99 1.19 13.27
C ALA A 330 11.04 1.93 11.92
N CYS A 331 10.06 2.80 11.70
CA CYS A 331 9.81 3.47 10.42
C CYS A 331 10.24 4.93 10.44
N TRP A 332 11.23 5.32 9.58
CA TRP A 332 11.65 6.71 9.41
C TRP A 332 10.59 7.61 8.80
N ALA A 333 9.65 7.07 8.02
CA ALA A 333 8.54 7.85 7.46
C ALA A 333 7.63 8.40 8.57
N HIS A 334 7.37 7.62 9.63
CA HIS A 334 6.61 8.07 10.79
C HIS A 334 7.34 9.16 11.60
N VAL A 335 8.66 9.04 11.77
CA VAL A 335 9.48 10.11 12.37
C VAL A 335 9.37 11.39 11.54
N ARG A 336 9.57 11.28 10.22
CA ARG A 336 9.47 12.41 9.29
C ARG A 336 8.10 13.07 9.35
N ARG A 337 7.02 12.30 9.41
CA ARG A 337 5.64 12.81 9.52
C ARG A 337 5.47 13.68 10.76
N LYS A 338 5.94 13.22 11.93
CA LYS A 338 5.83 13.97 13.19
C LYS A 338 6.60 15.30 13.14
N PHE A 339 7.81 15.33 12.58
CA PHE A 339 8.55 16.59 12.40
C PHE A 339 7.92 17.50 11.36
N ASN A 340 7.34 16.95 10.30
CA ASN A 340 6.60 17.74 9.31
C ASN A 340 5.33 18.39 9.94
N GLU A 341 4.62 17.68 10.81
CA GLU A 341 3.52 18.23 11.58
C GLU A 341 3.98 19.37 12.50
N ALA A 342 5.10 19.19 13.21
CA ALA A 342 5.68 20.24 14.04
C ALA A 342 6.06 21.48 13.21
N LEU A 343 6.69 21.29 12.05
CA LEU A 343 7.03 22.40 11.14
C LEU A 343 5.79 23.17 10.69
N GLN A 344 4.71 22.46 10.35
CA GLN A 344 3.45 23.08 9.93
C GLN A 344 2.74 23.82 11.07
N CYS A 345 3.03 23.48 12.33
CA CYS A 345 2.60 24.22 13.51
C CYS A 345 3.53 25.41 13.85
N GLY A 346 4.50 25.74 13.00
CA GLY A 346 5.39 26.89 13.14
C GLY A 346 6.70 26.63 13.88
N TYR A 347 7.02 25.37 14.23
CA TYR A 347 8.28 25.02 14.86
C TYR A 347 9.40 24.89 13.82
N THR A 348 10.09 25.99 13.52
CA THR A 348 11.16 26.03 12.50
C THR A 348 12.36 25.13 12.82
N GLN A 349 12.57 24.79 14.10
CA GLN A 349 13.59 23.84 14.55
C GLN A 349 13.41 22.44 13.93
N ALA A 350 12.18 22.09 13.51
CA ALA A 350 11.89 20.84 12.83
C ALA A 350 12.56 20.72 11.43
N ASN A 351 13.03 21.83 10.83
CA ASN A 351 13.73 21.80 9.54
C ASN A 351 15.01 20.97 9.60
N GLN A 352 15.78 21.08 10.68
CA GLN A 352 17.06 20.39 10.80
C GLN A 352 16.89 18.86 10.77
N PRO A 353 16.07 18.20 11.63
CA PRO A 353 15.88 16.76 11.55
C PRO A 353 15.25 16.34 10.23
N LEU A 354 14.36 17.12 9.61
CA LEU A 354 13.81 16.82 8.30
C LEU A 354 14.89 16.76 7.23
N THR A 355 15.85 17.70 7.27
CA THR A 355 16.99 17.70 6.36
C THR A 355 17.90 16.48 6.57
N LEU A 356 18.21 16.14 7.82
CA LEU A 356 19.02 14.96 8.14
C LEU A 356 18.34 13.66 7.68
N ILE A 357 17.02 13.53 7.91
CA ILE A 357 16.24 12.39 7.42
C ILE A 357 16.26 12.33 5.89
N ALA A 358 16.15 13.47 5.20
CA ALA A 358 16.25 13.51 3.73
C ALA A 358 17.61 12.99 3.24
N LYS A 359 18.72 13.28 3.95
CA LYS A 359 20.06 12.75 3.65
C LYS A 359 20.16 11.24 3.86
N LEU A 360 19.51 10.69 4.87
CA LEU A 360 19.41 9.22 5.06
C LEU A 360 18.71 8.57 3.84
N TYR A 361 17.58 9.09 3.41
CA TYR A 361 16.87 8.59 2.22
C TYR A 361 17.67 8.75 0.93
N GLU A 362 18.38 9.87 0.76
CA GLU A 362 19.26 10.10 -0.39
C GLU A 362 20.38 9.06 -0.45
N SER A 363 21.03 8.82 0.69
CA SER A 363 22.09 7.82 0.83
C SER A 363 21.58 6.41 0.53
N ASN A 364 20.40 6.04 1.05
CA ASN A 364 19.80 4.73 0.79
C ASN A 364 19.49 4.54 -0.71
N ARG A 365 18.87 5.52 -1.38
CA ARG A 365 18.63 5.47 -2.84
C ARG A 365 19.90 5.34 -3.66
N ARG A 366 21.00 5.92 -3.18
CA ARG A 366 22.32 5.75 -3.83
C ARG A 366 22.84 4.33 -3.69
N ILE A 367 22.60 3.69 -2.54
CA ILE A 367 22.97 2.29 -2.28
C ILE A 367 22.12 1.35 -3.16
N GLU A 368 20.81 1.55 -3.23
CA GLU A 368 19.89 0.77 -4.07
C GLU A 368 20.35 0.80 -5.54
N ARG A 369 20.62 1.98 -6.09
CA ARG A 369 21.13 2.12 -7.46
C ARG A 369 22.48 1.41 -7.67
N LEU A 370 23.38 1.49 -6.69
CA LEU A 370 24.66 0.77 -6.75
C LEU A 370 24.45 -0.74 -6.82
N VAL A 371 23.56 -1.28 -6.00
CA VAL A 371 23.25 -2.72 -5.98
C VAL A 371 22.60 -3.17 -7.30
N GLU A 372 21.67 -2.38 -7.84
CA GLU A 372 21.05 -2.64 -9.15
C GLU A 372 22.09 -2.62 -10.29
N ASP A 373 23.03 -1.66 -10.27
CA ASP A 373 24.10 -1.59 -11.26
C ASP A 373 25.05 -2.79 -11.17
N LEU A 374 25.38 -3.22 -9.95
CA LEU A 374 26.18 -4.40 -9.72
C LEU A 374 25.46 -5.68 -10.24
N HIS A 375 24.19 -5.86 -9.92
CA HIS A 375 23.37 -6.96 -10.44
C HIS A 375 23.38 -7.00 -11.98
N ARG A 376 23.14 -5.86 -12.64
CA ARG A 376 23.15 -5.77 -14.10
C ARG A 376 24.52 -6.14 -14.71
N ARG A 377 25.61 -5.74 -14.05
CA ARG A 377 26.98 -6.07 -14.51
C ARG A 377 27.28 -7.57 -14.38
N TRP A 378 26.93 -8.17 -13.23
CA TRP A 378 27.14 -9.60 -12.98
C TRP A 378 26.32 -10.47 -13.94
N LYS A 379 25.07 -10.11 -14.15
CA LYS A 379 24.20 -10.82 -15.11
C LYS A 379 24.74 -10.78 -16.55
N ARG A 380 25.35 -9.66 -16.97
CA ARG A 380 26.02 -9.56 -18.28
C ARG A 380 27.24 -10.48 -18.40
N LEU A 381 27.87 -10.84 -17.29
CA LEU A 381 29.00 -11.75 -17.23
C LEU A 381 28.56 -13.22 -17.09
N GLY A 382 27.25 -13.51 -17.15
CA GLY A 382 26.71 -14.84 -16.94
C GLY A 382 26.85 -15.36 -15.51
N GLN A 383 27.00 -14.47 -14.53
CA GLN A 383 27.19 -14.82 -13.12
C GLN A 383 26.09 -14.18 -12.26
N ASP A 384 25.68 -14.89 -11.21
CA ASP A 384 24.79 -14.36 -10.19
C ASP A 384 25.57 -14.03 -8.92
N MET A 385 25.19 -12.91 -8.29
CA MET A 385 25.78 -12.48 -7.04
C MET A 385 25.03 -13.11 -5.87
N SER A 386 25.74 -13.79 -4.96
CA SER A 386 25.09 -14.39 -3.79
C SER A 386 24.46 -13.32 -2.91
N GLN A 387 23.33 -13.66 -2.27
CA GLN A 387 22.60 -12.74 -1.38
C GLN A 387 23.48 -12.25 -0.22
N GLU A 388 24.31 -13.11 0.34
CA GLU A 388 25.25 -12.75 1.43
C GLU A 388 26.26 -11.68 1.00
N ARG A 389 26.69 -11.69 -0.25
CA ARG A 389 27.59 -10.68 -0.80
C ARG A 389 26.88 -9.35 -0.98
N ILE A 390 25.64 -9.39 -1.45
CA ILE A 390 24.78 -8.22 -1.57
C ILE A 390 24.55 -7.60 -0.20
N ASP A 391 24.17 -8.40 0.79
CA ASP A 391 23.92 -7.98 2.17
C ASP A 391 25.16 -7.30 2.77
N ARG A 392 26.34 -7.88 2.59
CA ARG A 392 27.62 -7.25 3.02
C ARG A 392 27.88 -5.90 2.36
N ILE A 393 27.65 -5.80 1.06
CA ILE A 393 27.82 -4.53 0.33
C ILE A 393 26.84 -3.47 0.88
N ILE A 394 25.59 -3.83 1.09
CA ILE A 394 24.58 -2.90 1.62
C ILE A 394 24.99 -2.38 2.99
N VAL A 395 25.36 -3.27 3.93
CA VAL A 395 25.79 -2.89 5.29
C VAL A 395 27.03 -2.00 5.25
N ASP A 396 28.07 -2.36 4.46
CA ASP A 396 29.28 -1.55 4.30
C ASP A 396 28.96 -0.14 3.79
N ARG A 397 28.12 -0.04 2.75
CA ARG A 397 27.74 1.25 2.18
C ARG A 397 26.85 2.07 3.10
N ARG A 398 25.95 1.44 3.86
CA ARG A 398 25.15 2.12 4.90
C ARG A 398 26.05 2.68 5.99
N ASN A 399 27.03 1.92 6.48
CA ASN A 399 27.99 2.42 7.47
C ASN A 399 28.84 3.57 6.90
N LYS A 400 29.22 3.53 5.64
CA LYS A 400 30.00 4.59 5.01
C LYS A 400 29.20 5.86 4.70
N TRP A 401 27.95 5.73 4.22
CA TRP A 401 27.20 6.86 3.67
C TRP A 401 26.02 7.30 4.53
N MET A 402 25.46 6.43 5.37
CA MET A 402 24.30 6.76 6.21
C MET A 402 24.67 6.99 7.67
N LYS A 403 25.64 6.23 8.21
CA LYS A 403 26.03 6.35 9.62
C LYS A 403 26.42 7.78 10.03
N PRO A 404 27.19 8.57 9.27
CA PRO A 404 27.47 9.95 9.64
C PRO A 404 26.21 10.80 9.85
N TRP A 405 25.20 10.64 8.98
CA TRP A 405 23.92 11.34 9.12
C TRP A 405 23.13 10.85 10.32
N MET A 406 23.16 9.55 10.60
CA MET A 406 22.55 8.95 11.79
C MET A 406 23.16 9.50 13.09
N ASP A 407 24.49 9.64 13.14
CA ASP A 407 25.19 10.21 14.27
C ASP A 407 24.80 11.69 14.47
N HIS A 408 24.63 12.45 13.40
CA HIS A 408 24.10 13.83 13.48
C HIS A 408 22.67 13.86 14.00
N VAL A 409 21.79 12.95 13.56
CA VAL A 409 20.41 12.84 14.09
C VAL A 409 20.45 12.55 15.60
N ARG A 410 21.29 11.63 16.04
CA ARG A 410 21.43 11.26 17.46
C ARG A 410 21.89 12.47 18.29
N THR A 411 22.94 13.16 17.85
CA THR A 411 23.48 14.35 18.52
C THR A 411 22.43 15.45 18.60
N TRP A 412 21.79 15.76 17.47
CA TRP A 412 20.73 16.76 17.43
C TRP A 412 19.55 16.41 18.37
N ASN A 413 19.10 15.15 18.35
CA ASN A 413 17.98 14.70 19.21
C ASN A 413 18.30 14.83 20.69
N HIS A 414 19.54 14.50 21.08
CA HIS A 414 20.03 14.66 22.46
C HIS A 414 19.99 16.12 22.91
N GLN A 415 20.49 17.04 22.09
CA GLN A 415 20.49 18.49 22.39
C GLN A 415 19.08 19.04 22.42
N ALA A 416 18.27 18.76 21.40
CA ALA A 416 16.91 19.26 21.28
C ALA A 416 15.96 18.83 22.41
N ARG A 417 16.23 17.67 23.05
CA ARG A 417 15.44 17.22 24.22
C ARG A 417 15.59 18.10 25.43
N MET A 418 16.72 18.74 25.62
CA MET A 418 16.98 19.63 26.75
C MET A 418 16.17 20.93 26.65
N ASP A 419 15.90 21.37 25.39
CA ASP A 419 15.30 22.67 25.13
C ASP A 419 13.81 22.61 24.76
N ALA A 420 13.29 21.44 24.39
CA ALA A 420 11.94 21.28 23.89
C ALA A 420 10.90 21.05 24.98
N LEU A 421 9.78 21.78 24.92
CA LEU A 421 8.62 21.53 25.79
C LEU A 421 8.00 20.15 25.46
N PRO A 422 7.89 19.23 26.44
CA PRO A 422 7.49 17.85 26.18
C PRO A 422 6.10 17.67 25.53
N LYS A 423 5.15 18.56 25.86
CA LYS A 423 3.74 18.45 25.40
C LYS A 423 3.47 19.10 24.04
N GLY A 424 4.38 19.94 23.49
CA GLY A 424 4.24 20.54 22.17
C GLY A 424 4.47 19.53 21.03
N LYS A 425 4.04 19.87 19.80
CA LYS A 425 4.26 19.01 18.63
C LYS A 425 5.73 18.70 18.37
N LEU A 426 6.61 19.67 18.57
CA LEU A 426 8.06 19.46 18.45
C LEU A 426 8.57 18.50 19.52
N GLY A 427 8.20 18.72 20.81
CA GLY A 427 8.59 17.84 21.91
C GLY A 427 8.09 16.41 21.73
N THR A 428 6.85 16.25 21.25
CA THR A 428 6.29 14.94 20.90
C THR A 428 7.08 14.25 19.77
N ALA A 429 7.49 14.99 18.74
CA ALA A 429 8.30 14.46 17.63
C ALA A 429 9.71 14.03 18.11
N ILE A 430 10.35 14.86 18.95
CA ILE A 430 11.67 14.59 19.54
C ILE A 430 11.60 13.36 20.46
N GLY A 431 10.58 13.28 21.33
CA GLY A 431 10.37 12.14 22.23
C GLY A 431 10.11 10.85 21.45
N TYR A 432 9.31 10.90 20.38
CA TYR A 432 9.09 9.75 19.52
C TYR A 432 10.38 9.28 18.84
N LEU A 433 11.16 10.21 18.25
CA LEU A 433 12.45 9.88 17.66
C LEU A 433 13.37 9.22 18.68
N HIS A 434 13.46 9.78 19.90
CA HIS A 434 14.31 9.24 20.97
C HIS A 434 13.96 7.79 21.31
N ASN A 435 12.66 7.52 21.50
CA ASN A 435 12.18 6.19 21.87
C ASN A 435 12.37 5.16 20.75
N GLN A 436 12.30 5.59 19.49
CA GLN A 436 12.45 4.69 18.34
C GLN A 436 13.89 4.58 17.82
N LEU A 437 14.81 5.44 18.26
CA LEU A 437 16.16 5.54 17.71
C LEU A 437 16.92 4.20 17.69
N PRO A 438 16.93 3.37 18.76
CA PRO A 438 17.61 2.08 18.73
C PRO A 438 17.10 1.16 17.61
N LYS A 439 15.76 1.15 17.37
CA LYS A 439 15.12 0.35 16.31
C LYS A 439 15.35 0.92 14.92
N LEU A 440 15.46 2.24 14.82
CA LEU A 440 15.75 2.95 13.55
C LEU A 440 17.19 2.72 13.08
N GLU A 441 18.11 2.46 14.02
CA GLU A 441 19.53 2.22 13.76
C GLU A 441 19.83 0.81 13.25
N HIS A 442 18.91 -0.16 13.40
CA HIS A 442 19.08 -1.51 12.87
C HIS A 442 19.35 -1.55 11.36
N VAL A 443 18.90 -0.52 10.63
CA VAL A 443 19.21 -0.38 9.20
C VAL A 443 20.72 -0.35 8.90
N LEU A 444 21.56 0.08 9.84
CA LEU A 444 23.02 0.16 9.65
C LEU A 444 23.70 -1.22 9.75
N SER A 445 23.15 -2.14 10.52
CA SER A 445 23.73 -3.46 10.79
C SER A 445 23.04 -4.60 10.03
N HIS A 446 21.84 -4.39 9.54
CA HIS A 446 21.03 -5.42 8.89
C HIS A 446 20.59 -4.99 7.49
N ALA A 447 21.13 -5.64 6.45
CA ALA A 447 20.88 -5.31 5.05
C ALA A 447 19.38 -5.35 4.68
N ARG A 448 18.66 -6.34 5.23
CA ARG A 448 17.23 -6.59 4.97
C ARG A 448 16.28 -5.63 5.69
N VAL A 449 16.79 -4.85 6.65
CA VAL A 449 16.01 -3.80 7.29
C VAL A 449 15.88 -2.61 6.35
N SER A 450 14.63 -2.22 6.00
CA SER A 450 14.34 -1.03 5.20
C SER A 450 14.30 0.24 6.06
N LEU A 451 14.40 1.43 5.43
CA LEU A 451 14.26 2.70 6.15
C LEU A 451 12.83 2.94 6.63
N ASP A 452 11.86 2.43 5.92
CA ASP A 452 10.45 2.70 6.23
C ASP A 452 9.55 1.49 6.01
N ASN A 453 8.32 1.64 6.48
CA ASN A 453 7.26 0.65 6.39
C ASN A 453 6.29 0.95 5.21
N ASN A 454 6.70 1.76 4.25
CA ASN A 454 5.82 2.24 3.17
C ASN A 454 5.28 1.11 2.28
N ILE A 455 5.93 -0.04 2.24
CA ILE A 455 5.47 -1.19 1.44
C ILE A 455 4.11 -1.70 1.96
N ILE A 456 3.94 -1.82 3.29
CA ILE A 456 2.67 -2.24 3.88
C ILE A 456 1.62 -1.11 3.81
N GLU A 457 2.03 0.15 3.98
CA GLU A 457 1.12 1.30 3.84
C GLU A 457 0.52 1.34 2.42
N ARG A 458 1.30 1.03 1.38
CA ARG A 458 0.80 0.91 0.00
C ARG A 458 -0.17 -0.26 -0.17
N ALA A 459 0.06 -1.38 0.50
CA ALA A 459 -0.85 -2.54 0.47
C ALA A 459 -2.19 -2.24 1.18
N ILE A 460 -2.18 -1.42 2.25
CA ILE A 460 -3.36 -0.98 3.00
C ILE A 460 -4.16 0.11 2.23
N ARG A 461 -3.50 0.90 1.39
CA ARG A 461 -4.12 2.06 0.71
C ARG A 461 -5.41 1.73 -0.06
N PRO A 462 -5.53 0.61 -0.82
CA PRO A 462 -6.78 0.23 -1.47
C PRO A 462 -7.96 0.10 -0.51
N ILE A 463 -7.74 -0.45 0.70
CA ILE A 463 -8.76 -0.57 1.74
C ILE A 463 -9.22 0.82 2.20
N ALA A 464 -8.26 1.73 2.42
CA ALA A 464 -8.56 3.10 2.84
C ALA A 464 -9.38 3.87 1.78
N ILE A 465 -9.19 3.58 0.48
CA ILE A 465 -9.99 4.11 -0.62
C ILE A 465 -11.35 3.42 -0.67
N GLY A 466 -11.38 2.09 -0.59
CA GLY A 466 -12.60 1.28 -0.66
C GLY A 466 -13.62 1.64 0.44
N ARG A 467 -13.15 1.94 1.65
CA ARG A 467 -13.99 2.40 2.76
C ARG A 467 -14.83 3.64 2.42
N LYS A 468 -14.41 4.46 1.47
CA LYS A 468 -15.19 5.61 1.01
C LYS A 468 -16.36 5.22 0.10
N ASN A 469 -16.31 4.04 -0.51
CA ASN A 469 -17.37 3.52 -1.37
C ASN A 469 -18.41 2.70 -0.61
N TRP A 470 -17.96 1.76 0.25
CA TRP A 470 -18.85 0.83 0.96
C TRP A 470 -19.00 1.17 2.45
N MET A 471 -18.28 2.15 2.98
CA MET A 471 -18.38 2.81 4.30
C MET A 471 -18.25 1.89 5.52
N VAL A 472 -18.94 0.75 5.55
CA VAL A 472 -18.96 -0.20 6.66
C VAL A 472 -18.96 -1.65 6.14
N ALA A 473 -18.37 -2.58 6.89
CA ALA A 473 -18.65 -4.00 6.73
C ALA A 473 -19.99 -4.32 7.40
N GLY A 474 -20.88 -5.01 6.69
CA GLY A 474 -22.25 -5.25 7.14
C GLY A 474 -22.39 -6.24 8.32
N SER A 475 -21.31 -6.97 8.65
CA SER A 475 -21.23 -7.90 9.78
C SER A 475 -19.78 -8.24 10.09
N ILE A 476 -19.53 -8.93 11.21
CA ILE A 476 -18.24 -9.51 11.58
C ILE A 476 -17.79 -10.50 10.50
N ASP A 477 -18.62 -11.47 10.14
CA ASP A 477 -18.30 -12.43 9.07
C ASP A 477 -18.02 -11.74 7.73
N GLY A 478 -18.69 -10.61 7.47
CA GLY A 478 -18.42 -9.76 6.30
C GLY A 478 -17.04 -9.14 6.33
N ALA A 479 -16.55 -8.76 7.51
CA ALA A 479 -15.20 -8.22 7.71
C ALA A 479 -14.13 -9.32 7.58
N GLU A 480 -14.38 -10.52 8.11
CA GLU A 480 -13.49 -11.68 7.97
C GLU A 480 -13.36 -12.12 6.51
N ARG A 481 -14.50 -12.23 5.80
CA ARG A 481 -14.50 -12.51 4.35
C ARG A 481 -13.74 -11.45 3.57
N ALA A 482 -13.89 -10.18 3.94
CA ALA A 482 -13.16 -9.10 3.31
C ALA A 482 -11.66 -9.22 3.55
N ALA A 483 -11.22 -9.53 4.79
CA ALA A 483 -9.82 -9.71 5.14
C ALA A 483 -9.16 -10.77 4.24
N LEU A 484 -9.74 -11.97 4.14
CA LEU A 484 -9.21 -13.06 3.32
C LEU A 484 -9.16 -12.69 1.82
N LEU A 485 -10.29 -12.22 1.27
CA LEU A 485 -10.38 -11.97 -0.18
C LEU A 485 -9.51 -10.79 -0.61
N ILE A 486 -9.40 -9.74 0.20
CA ILE A 486 -8.48 -8.63 -0.05
C ILE A 486 -7.02 -9.10 0.05
N SER A 487 -6.69 -10.05 0.94
CA SER A 487 -5.35 -10.65 1.03
C SER A 487 -4.93 -11.30 -0.29
N LEU A 488 -5.78 -12.16 -0.84
CA LEU A 488 -5.49 -12.85 -2.11
C LEU A 488 -5.44 -11.87 -3.28
N VAL A 489 -6.42 -10.96 -3.40
CA VAL A 489 -6.45 -9.92 -4.45
C VAL A 489 -5.23 -8.99 -4.35
N GLY A 490 -4.90 -8.54 -3.13
CA GLY A 490 -3.76 -7.67 -2.86
C GLY A 490 -2.44 -8.34 -3.21
N THR A 491 -2.28 -9.62 -2.86
CA THR A 491 -1.09 -10.42 -3.21
C THR A 491 -0.97 -10.60 -4.72
N CYS A 492 -2.05 -10.93 -5.44
CA CYS A 492 -2.02 -11.01 -6.90
C CYS A 492 -1.51 -9.71 -7.52
N LYS A 493 -2.07 -8.56 -7.13
CA LYS A 493 -1.62 -7.24 -7.63
C LYS A 493 -0.16 -6.96 -7.32
N MET A 494 0.26 -7.25 -6.09
CA MET A 494 1.64 -7.05 -5.64
C MET A 494 2.64 -7.87 -6.44
N LEU A 495 2.27 -9.10 -6.80
CA LEU A 495 3.08 -10.02 -7.59
C LEU A 495 2.94 -9.79 -9.11
N GLY A 496 2.11 -8.85 -9.57
CA GLY A 496 1.86 -8.63 -11.00
C GLY A 496 1.10 -9.77 -11.68
N ILE A 497 0.23 -10.46 -10.93
CA ILE A 497 -0.66 -11.50 -11.43
C ILE A 497 -2.00 -10.87 -11.78
N ASP A 498 -2.59 -11.25 -12.92
CA ASP A 498 -3.99 -10.91 -13.20
C ASP A 498 -4.91 -11.67 -12.22
N PRO A 499 -5.61 -10.96 -11.30
CA PRO A 499 -6.50 -11.62 -10.35
C PRO A 499 -7.62 -12.41 -11.04
N THR A 500 -8.04 -12.00 -12.23
CA THR A 500 -9.12 -12.68 -12.97
C THR A 500 -8.69 -14.09 -13.38
N GLU A 501 -7.51 -14.20 -13.96
CA GLU A 501 -6.95 -15.51 -14.37
C GLU A 501 -6.67 -16.39 -13.16
N TYR A 502 -6.11 -15.80 -12.10
CA TYR A 502 -5.80 -16.52 -10.87
C TYR A 502 -7.06 -17.12 -10.23
N PHE A 503 -8.07 -16.29 -9.97
CA PHE A 503 -9.29 -16.76 -9.29
C PHE A 503 -10.06 -17.79 -10.12
N LYS A 504 -10.17 -17.61 -11.44
CA LYS A 504 -10.82 -18.59 -12.33
C LYS A 504 -10.19 -19.97 -12.27
N ASP A 505 -8.86 -20.05 -12.31
CA ASP A 505 -8.12 -21.30 -12.26
C ASP A 505 -8.19 -21.95 -10.86
N VAL A 506 -7.91 -21.15 -9.84
CA VAL A 506 -7.74 -21.63 -8.47
C VAL A 506 -9.06 -22.11 -7.85
N LEU A 507 -10.18 -21.45 -8.14
CA LEU A 507 -11.50 -21.87 -7.64
C LEU A 507 -11.87 -23.27 -8.10
N LEU A 508 -11.62 -23.63 -9.36
CA LEU A 508 -11.88 -24.97 -9.89
C LEU A 508 -10.93 -26.02 -9.33
N ARG A 509 -9.63 -25.67 -9.21
CA ARG A 509 -8.63 -26.59 -8.68
C ARG A 509 -8.79 -26.85 -7.19
N ALA A 510 -9.09 -25.82 -6.41
CA ALA A 510 -9.35 -25.94 -4.97
C ALA A 510 -10.54 -26.85 -4.67
N ARG A 511 -11.60 -26.79 -5.52
CA ARG A 511 -12.79 -27.63 -5.38
C ARG A 511 -12.49 -29.14 -5.46
N LEU A 512 -11.43 -29.52 -6.15
CA LEU A 512 -11.03 -30.91 -6.39
C LEU A 512 -10.01 -31.43 -5.38
N ARG A 513 -9.68 -30.62 -4.35
CA ARG A 513 -8.65 -30.94 -3.36
C ARG A 513 -9.18 -31.03 -1.95
N PRO A 514 -8.47 -31.76 -1.07
CA PRO A 514 -8.74 -31.67 0.37
C PRO A 514 -8.60 -30.23 0.87
N ALA A 515 -9.51 -29.84 1.80
CA ALA A 515 -9.56 -28.49 2.36
C ALA A 515 -8.46 -28.25 3.43
N THR A 516 -7.19 -28.60 3.12
CA THR A 516 -6.04 -28.40 4.01
C THR A 516 -5.03 -27.46 3.37
N PRO A 517 -4.26 -26.68 4.16
CA PRO A 517 -3.24 -25.77 3.65
C PRO A 517 -2.17 -26.50 2.81
N GLU A 518 -1.75 -27.69 3.24
CA GLU A 518 -0.72 -28.50 2.57
C GLU A 518 -1.17 -28.95 1.17
N ALA A 519 -2.43 -29.40 1.05
CA ALA A 519 -3.00 -29.81 -0.23
C ALA A 519 -3.20 -28.63 -1.20
N CYS A 520 -3.23 -27.40 -0.70
CA CYS A 520 -3.46 -26.18 -1.46
C CYS A 520 -2.22 -25.28 -1.56
N ALA A 521 -1.05 -25.70 -1.07
CA ALA A 521 0.15 -24.86 -1.01
C ALA A 521 0.63 -24.39 -2.39
N ASP A 522 0.54 -25.22 -3.44
CA ASP A 522 0.89 -24.86 -4.82
C ASP A 522 -0.12 -23.91 -5.49
N LEU A 523 -1.25 -23.64 -4.85
CA LEU A 523 -2.29 -22.71 -5.32
C LEU A 523 -2.14 -21.29 -4.74
N THR A 524 -1.19 -21.05 -3.82
CA THR A 524 -0.91 -19.67 -3.36
C THR A 524 -0.52 -18.79 -4.54
N PRO A 525 -0.80 -17.48 -4.51
CA PRO A 525 -0.47 -16.62 -5.64
C PRO A 525 0.99 -16.68 -6.06
N LEU A 526 1.93 -16.78 -5.10
CA LEU A 526 3.35 -16.90 -5.39
C LEU A 526 3.68 -18.20 -6.12
N GLN A 527 3.23 -19.35 -5.60
CA GLN A 527 3.51 -20.67 -6.20
C GLN A 527 2.82 -20.80 -7.56
N TRP A 528 1.59 -20.28 -7.69
CA TRP A 528 0.87 -20.24 -8.95
C TRP A 528 1.63 -19.46 -10.03
N LYS A 529 2.22 -18.31 -9.66
CA LYS A 529 3.08 -17.52 -10.56
C LYS A 529 4.34 -18.29 -10.97
N LEU A 530 5.03 -18.88 -9.99
CA LEU A 530 6.27 -19.63 -10.23
C LEU A 530 6.04 -20.86 -11.13
N ALA A 531 4.91 -21.54 -10.98
CA ALA A 531 4.55 -22.68 -11.83
C ALA A 531 4.31 -22.31 -13.30
N ARG A 532 3.91 -21.06 -13.57
CA ARG A 532 3.66 -20.55 -14.94
C ARG A 532 4.86 -19.82 -15.57
N ALA A 533 5.86 -19.51 -14.79
CA ALA A 533 7.10 -18.91 -15.29
C ALA A 533 8.11 -19.97 -15.84
N LYS A 534 7.82 -21.25 -15.60
CA LYS A 534 8.55 -22.41 -16.14
C LYS A 534 7.96 -22.83 -17.47
#